data_b15639a2d4736cf194aa449d947ea013
#
_entry.id   b15639a2d4736cf194aa449d947ea013
#
_cell.length_a   1.000
_cell.length_b   1.000
_cell.length_c   1.000
_cell.angle_alpha   90.00
_cell.angle_beta   90.00
_cell.angle_gamma   90.00
#
_symmetry.space_group_name_H-M   'P 1'
#
loop_
_entity.id
_entity.type
_entity.pdbx_description
1 polymer ?
#
loop_
_entity_poly.entity_id
_entity_poly.type
_entity_poly.pdbx_seq_one_letter_code
_entity_poly.pdbx_strand_id
1 'polypeptide(L)'
;MKKVLIIILFSFFCYGTTNAENSYETKIFEEKNIFVLKFKVPDKKFPNRDYVLAQVHFPKILNTKFPLIIHQHGSTRDGLEFEAWGGTTDEWGKRLVDVGLDRGYAVALIDAFNDRDLKPGDKLKFPRAVNIALNLGKILSDSEKIDKSKIFYTGFSYGAEQVLNLQGGRYSNQGIFKAVVAAEPGCNVKPAPALSNFSTLIIKGSKSHYYPMACRSYFEVIKKINKVEYSLILEADHYFSLNSKIGKGKAFNGCSENIILIYPDGKWKHLDGTLTNQKEARQKCMTNEAGGGKTREKLDEAINIALSFFDKHL
;
A
#
# COMPACT_ATOMS: atom_id res chain seq x y z
N MET A 1 33.50 -27.98 -33.10
CA MET A 1 33.18 -26.69 -32.46
C MET A 1 32.59 -26.96 -31.10
N LYS A 2 33.38 -26.81 -30.02
CA LYS A 2 32.93 -27.03 -28.63
C LYS A 2 32.16 -25.77 -28.16
N LYS A 3 30.89 -25.93 -27.84
CA LYS A 3 30.12 -24.87 -27.18
C LYS A 3 30.61 -24.74 -25.73
N VAL A 4 31.22 -23.62 -25.43
CA VAL A 4 31.59 -23.25 -24.07
C VAL A 4 30.31 -22.75 -23.38
N LEU A 5 29.80 -23.54 -22.45
CA LEU A 5 28.72 -23.16 -21.57
C LEU A 5 29.29 -22.26 -20.48
N ILE A 6 29.06 -20.96 -20.58
CA ILE A 6 29.41 -20.02 -19.52
C ILE A 6 28.31 -20.13 -18.49
N ILE A 7 28.56 -20.91 -17.41
CA ILE A 7 27.75 -20.93 -16.21
C ILE A 7 28.12 -19.67 -15.44
N ILE A 8 27.29 -18.62 -15.51
CA ILE A 8 27.38 -17.49 -14.61
C ILE A 8 26.76 -17.95 -13.28
N LEU A 9 27.59 -18.37 -12.37
CA LEU A 9 27.24 -18.63 -10.98
C LEU A 9 26.77 -17.31 -10.35
N PHE A 10 25.44 -17.12 -10.23
CA PHE A 10 24.87 -16.11 -9.37
C PHE A 10 25.10 -16.52 -7.92
N SER A 11 26.23 -16.10 -7.35
CA SER A 11 26.46 -16.21 -5.93
C SER A 11 25.54 -15.27 -5.17
N PHE A 12 24.34 -15.74 -4.80
CA PHE A 12 23.60 -15.17 -3.69
C PHE A 12 24.36 -15.54 -2.41
N PHE A 13 25.20 -14.65 -1.93
CA PHE A 13 25.81 -14.80 -0.62
C PHE A 13 24.72 -14.72 0.45
N CYS A 14 24.24 -15.88 0.86
CA CYS A 14 23.66 -16.05 2.19
C CYS A 14 24.78 -15.91 3.22
N TYR A 15 25.22 -14.69 3.52
CA TYR A 15 25.90 -14.45 4.78
C TYR A 15 24.84 -14.42 5.87
N GLY A 16 24.62 -15.57 6.47
CA GLY A 16 23.89 -15.70 7.73
C GLY A 16 24.66 -15.03 8.86
N THR A 17 24.50 -13.73 9.01
CA THR A 17 24.68 -13.11 10.31
C THR A 17 23.34 -13.30 11.02
N THR A 18 23.32 -14.25 11.94
CA THR A 18 22.23 -14.46 12.89
C THR A 18 22.12 -13.27 13.85
N ASN A 19 21.55 -12.18 13.34
CA ASN A 19 20.87 -11.22 14.18
C ASN A 19 19.45 -11.75 14.33
N ALA A 20 19.06 -12.16 15.52
CA ALA A 20 17.80 -12.83 15.85
C ALA A 20 16.51 -12.02 15.55
N GLU A 21 16.61 -10.86 14.93
CA GLU A 21 15.46 -9.96 14.66
C GLU A 21 14.90 -10.02 13.24
N ASN A 22 15.58 -10.59 12.23
CA ASN A 22 15.12 -10.62 10.84
C ASN A 22 15.22 -12.02 10.21
N SER A 23 14.54 -13.02 10.78
CA SER A 23 14.44 -14.31 10.09
C SER A 23 13.41 -14.22 8.96
N TYR A 24 13.83 -14.37 7.72
CA TYR A 24 12.96 -14.56 6.57
C TYR A 24 13.37 -15.78 5.75
N GLU A 25 12.39 -16.41 5.10
CA GLU A 25 12.57 -17.47 4.13
C GLU A 25 12.38 -16.91 2.73
N THR A 26 13.17 -17.39 1.75
CA THR A 26 13.07 -16.94 0.35
C THR A 26 12.96 -18.14 -0.59
N LYS A 27 12.05 -18.03 -1.58
CA LYS A 27 12.02 -18.92 -2.75
C LYS A 27 12.25 -18.09 -4.00
N ILE A 28 13.15 -18.56 -4.88
CA ILE A 28 13.56 -17.86 -6.10
C ILE A 28 13.04 -18.61 -7.31
N PHE A 29 12.48 -17.89 -8.26
CA PHE A 29 11.94 -18.36 -9.55
C PHE A 29 12.67 -17.61 -10.66
N GLU A 30 13.90 -18.04 -10.99
CA GLU A 30 14.83 -17.34 -11.89
C GLU A 30 14.22 -17.14 -13.29
N GLU A 31 13.57 -18.15 -13.85
CA GLU A 31 12.94 -18.10 -15.17
C GLU A 31 11.89 -16.98 -15.29
N LYS A 32 11.25 -16.63 -14.16
CA LYS A 32 10.22 -15.59 -14.06
C LYS A 32 10.76 -14.24 -13.61
N ASN A 33 12.02 -14.14 -13.19
CA ASN A 33 12.59 -12.99 -12.47
C ASN A 33 11.78 -12.61 -11.22
N ILE A 34 11.36 -13.61 -10.46
CA ILE A 34 10.54 -13.47 -9.26
C ILE A 34 11.24 -14.10 -8.07
N PHE A 35 11.11 -13.48 -6.92
CA PHE A 35 11.31 -14.18 -5.66
C PHE A 35 10.16 -13.91 -4.66
N VAL A 36 9.89 -14.89 -3.82
CA VAL A 36 8.87 -14.79 -2.77
C VAL A 36 9.55 -14.84 -1.41
N LEU A 37 9.21 -13.88 -0.56
CA LEU A 37 9.68 -13.75 0.81
C LEU A 37 8.57 -14.15 1.78
N LYS A 38 8.93 -14.88 2.83
CA LYS A 38 8.10 -15.12 4.01
C LYS A 38 8.87 -14.60 5.22
N PHE A 39 8.36 -13.57 5.87
CA PHE A 39 9.04 -12.86 6.95
C PHE A 39 8.10 -12.54 8.10
N LYS A 40 8.67 -12.39 9.30
CA LYS A 40 7.89 -12.10 10.51
C LYS A 40 7.69 -10.60 10.70
N VAL A 41 6.45 -10.23 11.04
CA VAL A 41 6.09 -8.88 11.51
C VAL A 41 5.20 -9.04 12.74
N PRO A 42 5.76 -8.92 13.95
CA PRO A 42 4.99 -9.06 15.16
C PRO A 42 3.78 -8.15 15.21
N ASP A 43 2.62 -8.72 15.47
CA ASP A 43 1.36 -7.98 15.65
C ASP A 43 0.63 -8.47 16.89
N LYS A 44 0.37 -7.56 17.83
CA LYS A 44 -0.32 -7.91 19.09
C LYS A 44 -1.72 -8.51 18.90
N LYS A 45 -2.36 -8.24 17.75
CA LYS A 45 -3.65 -8.84 17.37
C LYS A 45 -3.51 -10.31 16.93
N PHE A 46 -2.31 -10.74 16.54
CA PHE A 46 -2.03 -12.05 15.96
C PHE A 46 -0.75 -12.64 16.55
N PRO A 47 -0.69 -12.92 17.85
CA PRO A 47 0.57 -13.27 18.54
C PRO A 47 1.24 -14.53 18.00
N ASN A 48 0.49 -15.44 17.35
CA ASN A 48 0.99 -16.72 16.81
C ASN A 48 0.83 -16.81 15.27
N ARG A 49 0.48 -15.71 14.61
CA ARG A 49 0.25 -15.62 13.16
C ARG A 49 0.90 -14.33 12.65
N ASP A 50 2.20 -14.26 12.73
CA ASP A 50 3.00 -13.07 12.47
C ASP A 50 3.76 -13.11 11.13
N TYR A 51 3.62 -14.20 10.37
CA TYR A 51 4.19 -14.30 9.04
C TYR A 51 3.42 -13.48 8.02
N VAL A 52 4.19 -12.86 7.12
CA VAL A 52 3.72 -12.09 5.99
C VAL A 52 4.43 -12.60 4.74
N LEU A 53 3.72 -12.63 3.63
CA LEU A 53 4.30 -12.97 2.34
C LEU A 53 4.52 -11.69 1.52
N ALA A 54 5.61 -11.68 0.77
CA ALA A 54 5.82 -10.69 -0.28
C ALA A 54 6.37 -11.37 -1.53
N GLN A 55 5.84 -11.02 -2.70
CA GLN A 55 6.38 -11.44 -3.98
C GLN A 55 6.99 -10.26 -4.70
N VAL A 56 8.24 -10.39 -5.14
CA VAL A 56 8.98 -9.33 -5.80
C VAL A 56 9.25 -9.74 -7.25
N HIS A 57 8.84 -8.87 -8.17
CA HIS A 57 9.05 -9.00 -9.59
C HIS A 57 10.12 -8.03 -10.06
N PHE A 58 11.01 -8.48 -10.93
CA PHE A 58 12.04 -7.65 -11.54
C PHE A 58 11.83 -7.50 -13.05
N PRO A 59 12.14 -6.33 -13.62
CA PRO A 59 12.21 -6.18 -15.07
C PRO A 59 13.22 -7.15 -15.71
N LYS A 60 12.94 -7.57 -16.95
CA LYS A 60 13.84 -8.45 -17.71
C LYS A 60 15.06 -7.74 -18.33
N ILE A 61 15.25 -6.48 -18.04
CA ILE A 61 16.38 -5.69 -18.51
C ILE A 61 17.61 -5.88 -17.63
N LEU A 62 18.78 -5.82 -18.23
CA LEU A 62 20.06 -5.85 -17.51
C LEU A 62 20.32 -4.47 -16.90
N ASN A 63 19.89 -4.27 -15.70
CA ASN A 63 20.20 -3.07 -14.92
C ASN A 63 20.90 -3.46 -13.62
N THR A 64 21.77 -2.59 -13.14
CA THR A 64 22.51 -2.86 -11.90
C THR A 64 21.63 -2.69 -10.68
N LYS A 65 20.73 -1.70 -10.70
CA LYS A 65 19.77 -1.42 -9.60
C LYS A 65 18.44 -0.90 -10.14
N PHE A 66 17.36 -1.29 -9.51
CA PHE A 66 16.00 -0.91 -9.88
C PHE A 66 15.38 0.00 -8.81
N PRO A 67 14.63 1.03 -9.19
CA PRO A 67 13.66 1.65 -8.30
C PRO A 67 12.61 0.62 -7.90
N LEU A 68 12.14 0.67 -6.65
CA LEU A 68 11.22 -0.32 -6.08
C LEU A 68 9.88 0.31 -5.75
N ILE A 69 8.80 -0.33 -6.19
CA ILE A 69 7.44 -0.02 -5.70
C ILE A 69 6.98 -1.16 -4.80
N ILE A 70 6.65 -0.86 -3.55
CA ILE A 70 5.99 -1.78 -2.62
C ILE A 70 4.49 -1.51 -2.67
N HIS A 71 3.70 -2.57 -2.85
CA HIS A 71 2.24 -2.48 -2.88
C HIS A 71 1.58 -3.27 -1.77
N GLN A 72 0.65 -2.61 -1.06
CA GLN A 72 -0.25 -3.23 -0.08
C GLN A 72 -1.65 -3.37 -0.67
N HIS A 73 -2.14 -4.62 -0.73
CA HIS A 73 -3.46 -4.95 -1.25
C HIS A 73 -4.62 -4.30 -0.47
N GLY A 74 -5.79 -4.22 -1.09
CA GLY A 74 -7.06 -3.88 -0.47
C GLY A 74 -7.59 -4.99 0.45
N SER A 75 -8.88 -4.94 0.79
CA SER A 75 -9.50 -6.01 1.59
C SER A 75 -9.75 -7.30 0.79
N THR A 76 -9.87 -7.22 -0.53
CA THR A 76 -9.90 -8.35 -1.46
C THR A 76 -8.50 -8.64 -1.99
N ARG A 77 -8.27 -9.87 -2.45
CA ARG A 77 -6.99 -10.35 -2.96
C ARG A 77 -7.24 -11.26 -4.16
N ASP A 78 -7.97 -10.75 -5.14
CA ASP A 78 -8.49 -11.47 -6.31
C ASP A 78 -7.72 -11.18 -7.61
N GLY A 79 -6.53 -10.56 -7.49
CA GLY A 79 -5.75 -10.09 -8.64
C GLY A 79 -4.70 -11.10 -9.14
N LEU A 80 -3.73 -11.46 -8.31
CA LEU A 80 -2.60 -12.29 -8.67
C LEU A 80 -2.23 -13.24 -7.53
N GLU A 81 -2.06 -14.54 -7.85
CA GLU A 81 -1.51 -15.53 -6.94
C GLU A 81 0.02 -15.49 -6.92
N PHE A 82 0.61 -15.69 -5.74
CA PHE A 82 2.07 -15.76 -5.58
C PHE A 82 2.59 -17.15 -5.96
N GLU A 83 3.82 -17.18 -6.46
CA GLU A 83 4.48 -18.41 -6.88
C GLU A 83 4.77 -19.39 -5.72
N ALA A 84 4.63 -18.95 -4.47
CA ALA A 84 4.86 -19.80 -3.30
C ALA A 84 3.91 -19.45 -2.15
N TRP A 85 3.69 -20.43 -1.29
CA TRP A 85 2.96 -20.36 -0.03
C TRP A 85 1.50 -19.86 -0.11
N GLY A 86 0.90 -19.85 -1.33
CA GLY A 86 -0.51 -19.47 -1.53
C GLY A 86 -0.84 -18.02 -1.21
N GLY A 87 0.14 -17.12 -1.31
CA GLY A 87 -0.09 -15.69 -1.18
C GLY A 87 -0.87 -15.12 -2.35
N THR A 88 -1.51 -13.98 -2.14
CA THR A 88 -2.30 -13.31 -3.18
C THR A 88 -2.26 -11.79 -3.01
N THR A 89 -2.51 -11.05 -4.10
CA THR A 89 -2.73 -9.61 -4.09
C THR A 89 -4.01 -9.24 -4.82
N ASP A 90 -4.35 -7.95 -4.86
CA ASP A 90 -5.51 -7.41 -5.56
C ASP A 90 -5.20 -7.06 -7.04
N GLU A 91 -6.24 -6.68 -7.79
CA GLU A 91 -6.12 -6.25 -9.19
C GLU A 91 -5.26 -5.00 -9.37
N TRP A 92 -5.19 -4.11 -8.39
CA TRP A 92 -4.27 -2.97 -8.42
C TRP A 92 -2.82 -3.45 -8.44
N GLY A 93 -2.47 -4.36 -7.54
CA GLY A 93 -1.12 -4.95 -7.46
C GLY A 93 -0.75 -5.71 -8.73
N LYS A 94 -1.69 -6.52 -9.27
CA LYS A 94 -1.49 -7.22 -10.55
C LYS A 94 -1.19 -6.22 -11.66
N ARG A 95 -2.04 -5.19 -11.84
CA ARG A 95 -1.87 -4.22 -12.90
C ARG A 95 -0.60 -3.38 -12.73
N LEU A 96 -0.22 -3.11 -11.49
CA LEU A 96 1.04 -2.43 -11.17
C LEU A 96 2.26 -3.23 -11.61
N VAL A 97 2.24 -4.57 -11.48
CA VAL A 97 3.29 -5.44 -12.02
C VAL A 97 3.37 -5.29 -13.54
N ASP A 98 2.23 -5.46 -14.24
CA ASP A 98 2.19 -5.42 -15.71
C ASP A 98 2.80 -4.14 -16.27
N VAL A 99 2.43 -2.97 -15.71
CA VAL A 99 2.86 -1.67 -16.25
C VAL A 99 4.16 -1.17 -15.61
N GLY A 100 4.38 -1.47 -14.33
CA GLY A 100 5.55 -0.99 -13.58
C GLY A 100 6.84 -1.64 -14.06
N LEU A 101 6.82 -2.94 -14.38
CA LEU A 101 7.98 -3.64 -14.95
C LEU A 101 8.41 -3.03 -16.29
N ASP A 102 7.45 -2.68 -17.15
CA ASP A 102 7.72 -2.05 -18.46
C ASP A 102 8.35 -0.65 -18.30
N ARG A 103 8.07 0.04 -17.17
CA ARG A 103 8.71 1.33 -16.82
C ARG A 103 10.03 1.17 -16.05
N GLY A 104 10.51 -0.06 -15.87
CA GLY A 104 11.79 -0.35 -15.21
C GLY A 104 11.75 -0.38 -13.69
N TYR A 105 10.57 -0.43 -13.06
CA TYR A 105 10.44 -0.62 -11.62
C TYR A 105 10.50 -2.10 -11.23
N ALA A 106 11.20 -2.45 -10.17
CA ALA A 106 10.90 -3.65 -9.43
C ALA A 106 9.59 -3.44 -8.64
N VAL A 107 8.76 -4.47 -8.56
CA VAL A 107 7.46 -4.38 -7.87
C VAL A 107 7.35 -5.47 -6.82
N ALA A 108 7.18 -5.08 -5.57
CA ALA A 108 6.97 -5.96 -4.42
C ALA A 108 5.50 -5.91 -3.97
N LEU A 109 4.83 -7.05 -4.01
CA LEU A 109 3.44 -7.23 -3.62
C LEU A 109 3.38 -7.85 -2.24
N ILE A 110 2.66 -7.26 -1.30
CA ILE A 110 2.48 -7.78 0.07
C ILE A 110 1.17 -8.55 0.15
N ASP A 111 1.18 -9.74 0.80
CA ASP A 111 0.00 -10.40 1.34
C ASP A 111 0.05 -10.37 2.87
N ALA A 112 -0.66 -9.42 3.46
CA ALA A 112 -0.74 -9.24 4.90
C ALA A 112 -1.76 -10.16 5.58
N PHE A 113 -2.56 -10.92 4.82
CA PHE A 113 -3.69 -11.68 5.34
C PHE A 113 -3.49 -13.21 5.31
N ASN A 114 -2.52 -13.71 4.53
CA ASN A 114 -2.34 -15.15 4.31
C ASN A 114 -2.29 -15.96 5.61
N ASP A 115 -1.32 -15.68 6.48
CA ASP A 115 -1.15 -16.39 7.77
C ASP A 115 -2.29 -16.12 8.77
N ARG A 116 -3.08 -15.08 8.55
CA ARG A 116 -4.13 -14.60 9.45
C ARG A 116 -5.53 -15.06 9.07
N ASP A 117 -5.68 -15.71 7.93
CA ASP A 117 -6.98 -16.18 7.39
C ASP A 117 -8.08 -15.10 7.44
N LEU A 118 -7.72 -13.89 7.00
CA LEU A 118 -8.63 -12.75 7.04
C LEU A 118 -9.44 -12.63 5.74
N LYS A 119 -10.72 -12.32 5.91
CA LYS A 119 -11.69 -12.08 4.81
C LYS A 119 -12.05 -10.60 4.73
N PRO A 120 -12.58 -10.12 3.59
CA PRO A 120 -12.97 -8.71 3.41
C PRO A 120 -13.91 -8.17 4.49
N GLY A 121 -14.72 -9.04 5.12
CA GLY A 121 -15.62 -8.67 6.22
C GLY A 121 -14.95 -8.42 7.57
N ASP A 122 -13.71 -8.88 7.76
CA ASP A 122 -13.00 -8.84 9.04
C ASP A 122 -12.31 -7.49 9.34
N LYS A 123 -12.88 -6.39 8.86
CA LYS A 123 -12.25 -5.04 8.89
C LYS A 123 -11.66 -4.62 10.24
N LEU A 124 -12.30 -5.01 11.35
CA LEU A 124 -11.82 -4.69 12.70
C LEU A 124 -10.56 -5.47 13.11
N LYS A 125 -10.33 -6.60 12.46
CA LYS A 125 -9.18 -7.48 12.73
C LYS A 125 -7.97 -7.15 11.87
N PHE A 126 -8.09 -6.34 10.83
CA PHE A 126 -6.99 -6.07 9.89
C PHE A 126 -5.73 -5.61 10.62
N PRO A 127 -4.53 -6.11 10.21
CA PRO A 127 -3.26 -5.73 10.81
C PRO A 127 -2.90 -4.27 10.46
N ARG A 128 -1.92 -3.71 11.18
CA ARG A 128 -1.33 -2.43 10.81
C ARG A 128 -0.23 -2.67 9.76
N ALA A 129 -0.64 -2.79 8.50
CA ALA A 129 0.29 -3.14 7.42
C ALA A 129 1.34 -2.08 7.11
N VAL A 130 1.23 -0.87 7.65
CA VAL A 130 2.31 0.14 7.57
C VAL A 130 3.63 -0.40 8.14
N ASN A 131 3.61 -1.14 9.25
CA ASN A 131 4.80 -1.79 9.80
C ASN A 131 5.34 -2.88 8.86
N ILE A 132 4.44 -3.60 8.17
CA ILE A 132 4.80 -4.63 7.20
C ILE A 132 5.56 -3.99 6.03
N ALA A 133 5.02 -2.92 5.45
CA ALA A 133 5.65 -2.22 4.34
C ALA A 133 7.01 -1.60 4.73
N LEU A 134 7.13 -1.02 5.93
CA LEU A 134 8.40 -0.49 6.45
C LEU A 134 9.45 -1.59 6.65
N ASN A 135 9.07 -2.74 7.21
CA ASN A 135 9.99 -3.87 7.38
C ASN A 135 10.42 -4.45 6.03
N LEU A 136 9.48 -4.65 5.10
CA LEU A 136 9.81 -5.10 3.75
C LEU A 136 10.74 -4.12 3.05
N GLY A 137 10.48 -2.81 3.16
CA GLY A 137 11.33 -1.77 2.60
C GLY A 137 12.76 -1.83 3.15
N LYS A 138 12.94 -2.08 4.45
CA LYS A 138 14.26 -2.29 5.06
C LYS A 138 14.94 -3.54 4.52
N ILE A 139 14.26 -4.70 4.50
CA ILE A 139 14.81 -5.95 3.96
C ILE A 139 15.26 -5.78 2.51
N LEU A 140 14.42 -5.15 1.67
CA LEU A 140 14.72 -4.98 0.25
C LEU A 140 15.75 -3.89 -0.02
N SER A 141 15.93 -2.90 0.87
CA SER A 141 16.97 -1.87 0.74
C SER A 141 18.39 -2.43 0.86
N ASP A 142 18.55 -3.61 1.47
CA ASP A 142 19.83 -4.31 1.57
C ASP A 142 20.15 -5.15 0.33
N SER A 143 19.22 -5.28 -0.61
CA SER A 143 19.42 -6.01 -1.87
C SER A 143 20.29 -5.19 -2.84
N GLU A 144 21.32 -5.83 -3.41
CA GLU A 144 22.14 -5.21 -4.44
C GLU A 144 21.38 -4.81 -5.71
N LYS A 145 20.21 -5.44 -5.95
CA LYS A 145 19.34 -5.16 -7.10
C LYS A 145 18.44 -3.95 -6.91
N ILE A 146 18.33 -3.40 -5.71
CA ILE A 146 17.40 -2.28 -5.40
C ILE A 146 18.15 -0.98 -5.19
N ASP A 147 17.69 0.08 -5.84
CA ASP A 147 18.13 1.44 -5.54
C ASP A 147 17.41 1.92 -4.27
N LYS A 148 18.10 1.81 -3.13
CA LYS A 148 17.55 2.19 -1.81
C LYS A 148 17.14 3.66 -1.70
N SER A 149 17.61 4.52 -2.59
CA SER A 149 17.20 5.93 -2.64
C SER A 149 15.88 6.15 -3.37
N LYS A 150 15.35 5.11 -4.03
CA LYS A 150 14.16 5.14 -4.89
C LYS A 150 13.17 4.04 -4.52
N ILE A 151 12.79 4.01 -3.25
CA ILE A 151 11.75 3.10 -2.73
C ILE A 151 10.44 3.88 -2.59
N PHE A 152 9.39 3.34 -3.20
CA PHE A 152 8.05 3.90 -3.24
C PHE A 152 7.06 2.95 -2.56
N TYR A 153 5.95 3.51 -2.05
CA TYR A 153 4.92 2.69 -1.44
C TYR A 153 3.55 3.07 -1.97
N THR A 154 2.74 2.09 -2.33
CA THR A 154 1.36 2.29 -2.75
C THR A 154 0.42 1.30 -2.08
N GLY A 155 -0.83 1.66 -1.97
CA GLY A 155 -1.87 0.77 -1.49
C GLY A 155 -3.24 1.15 -2.04
N PHE A 156 -4.10 0.14 -2.14
CA PHE A 156 -5.49 0.29 -2.54
C PHE A 156 -6.43 0.05 -1.36
N SER A 157 -7.48 0.84 -1.20
CA SER A 157 -8.51 0.67 -0.16
C SER A 157 -7.90 0.52 1.24
N TYR A 158 -7.96 -0.66 1.86
CA TYR A 158 -7.26 -0.94 3.12
C TYR A 158 -5.77 -0.61 3.05
N GLY A 159 -5.10 -0.98 1.96
CA GLY A 159 -3.70 -0.61 1.72
C GLY A 159 -3.50 0.90 1.66
N ALA A 160 -4.40 1.64 1.02
CA ALA A 160 -4.36 3.09 0.97
C ALA A 160 -4.55 3.75 2.35
N GLU A 161 -5.36 3.13 3.22
CA GLU A 161 -5.47 3.51 4.63
C GLU A 161 -4.10 3.42 5.33
N GLN A 162 -3.34 2.35 5.05
CA GLN A 162 -2.01 2.16 5.62
C GLN A 162 -1.00 3.17 5.07
N VAL A 163 -1.09 3.54 3.80
CA VAL A 163 -0.29 4.62 3.21
C VAL A 163 -0.55 5.94 3.93
N LEU A 164 -1.82 6.31 4.14
CA LEU A 164 -2.15 7.55 4.86
C LEU A 164 -1.78 7.51 6.35
N ASN A 165 -1.67 6.33 6.97
CA ASN A 165 -1.16 6.21 8.34
C ASN A 165 0.30 6.64 8.48
N LEU A 166 1.09 6.66 7.38
CA LEU A 166 2.45 7.22 7.37
C LEU A 166 2.48 8.72 7.69
N GLN A 167 1.38 9.45 7.48
CA GLN A 167 1.30 10.88 7.83
C GLN A 167 1.35 11.11 9.35
N GLY A 168 1.03 10.12 10.17
CA GLY A 168 1.09 10.24 11.63
C GLY A 168 2.53 10.29 12.16
N GLY A 169 2.78 11.10 13.19
CA GLY A 169 4.12 11.36 13.73
C GLY A 169 4.95 10.13 14.10
N ARG A 170 4.30 8.99 14.38
CA ARG A 170 5.00 7.72 14.63
C ARG A 170 5.77 7.20 13.41
N TYR A 171 5.32 7.53 12.18
CA TYR A 171 5.80 6.93 10.94
C TYR A 171 6.36 7.93 9.94
N SER A 172 6.09 9.21 10.11
CA SER A 172 6.36 10.27 9.11
C SER A 172 7.84 10.44 8.74
N ASN A 173 8.77 10.04 9.62
CA ASN A 173 10.22 10.24 9.46
C ASN A 173 11.03 8.93 9.43
N GLN A 174 10.46 7.83 8.93
CA GLN A 174 11.19 6.55 8.86
C GLN A 174 12.28 6.49 7.77
N GLY A 175 12.28 7.40 6.81
CA GLY A 175 13.33 7.52 5.78
C GLY A 175 13.39 6.39 4.75
N ILE A 176 12.39 5.51 4.70
CA ILE A 176 12.36 4.38 3.77
C ILE A 176 11.78 4.78 2.42
N PHE A 177 10.64 5.49 2.42
CA PHE A 177 9.92 5.82 1.19
C PHE A 177 10.24 7.24 0.73
N LYS A 178 10.49 7.40 -0.58
CA LYS A 178 10.69 8.70 -1.22
C LYS A 178 9.37 9.35 -1.63
N ALA A 179 8.42 8.55 -2.08
CA ALA A 179 7.06 8.99 -2.38
C ALA A 179 6.06 7.85 -2.14
N VAL A 180 4.80 8.21 -1.86
CA VAL A 180 3.75 7.25 -1.54
C VAL A 180 2.44 7.60 -2.25
N VAL A 181 1.66 6.56 -2.63
CA VAL A 181 0.37 6.72 -3.32
C VAL A 181 -0.73 5.99 -2.56
N ALA A 182 -1.75 6.71 -2.14
CA ALA A 182 -2.96 6.17 -1.52
C ALA A 182 -4.11 6.16 -2.54
N ALA A 183 -4.46 4.98 -3.07
CA ALA A 183 -5.54 4.80 -4.03
C ALA A 183 -6.83 4.35 -3.34
N GLU A 184 -7.87 5.16 -3.45
CA GLU A 184 -9.19 4.90 -2.85
C GLU A 184 -9.21 4.74 -1.32
N PRO A 185 -8.51 5.58 -0.54
CA PRO A 185 -8.61 5.54 0.92
C PRO A 185 -9.98 6.04 1.41
N GLY A 186 -10.35 5.61 2.62
CA GLY A 186 -11.33 6.32 3.41
C GLY A 186 -10.63 7.40 4.23
N CYS A 187 -11.01 8.66 4.09
CA CYS A 187 -10.27 9.79 4.69
C CYS A 187 -10.97 10.42 5.91
N ASN A 188 -12.10 9.88 6.32
CA ASN A 188 -12.96 10.49 7.36
C ASN A 188 -12.36 10.46 8.77
N VAL A 189 -11.51 9.45 9.07
CA VAL A 189 -10.82 9.31 10.35
C VAL A 189 -9.36 8.98 10.06
N LYS A 190 -8.47 9.93 10.27
CA LYS A 190 -7.05 9.83 9.91
C LYS A 190 -6.14 10.32 11.04
N PRO A 191 -4.88 9.90 11.09
CA PRO A 191 -3.93 10.51 12.01
C PRO A 191 -3.79 12.02 11.72
N ALA A 192 -3.67 12.81 12.77
CA ALA A 192 -3.21 14.19 12.62
C ALA A 192 -1.83 14.15 11.95
N PRO A 193 -1.64 14.87 10.82
CA PRO A 193 -0.40 14.75 10.09
C PRO A 193 0.77 15.41 10.85
N ALA A 194 1.94 14.82 10.71
CA ALA A 194 3.22 15.35 11.16
C ALA A 194 4.12 15.60 9.94
N LEU A 195 5.18 16.38 10.12
CA LEU A 195 6.14 16.62 9.05
C LEU A 195 6.71 15.29 8.54
N SER A 196 6.69 15.09 7.22
CA SER A 196 7.19 13.88 6.56
C SER A 196 8.32 14.23 5.58
N ASN A 197 9.18 13.24 5.33
CA ASN A 197 10.28 13.34 4.37
C ASN A 197 9.96 12.70 3.01
N PHE A 198 8.70 12.39 2.75
CA PHE A 198 8.22 11.81 1.49
C PHE A 198 7.08 12.64 0.89
N SER A 199 6.92 12.55 -0.43
CA SER A 199 5.79 13.14 -1.15
C SER A 199 4.61 12.17 -1.17
N THR A 200 3.38 12.68 -1.15
CA THR A 200 2.15 11.87 -1.11
C THR A 200 1.24 12.20 -2.27
N LEU A 201 0.65 11.18 -2.90
CA LEU A 201 -0.47 11.33 -3.82
C LEU A 201 -1.69 10.60 -3.27
N ILE A 202 -2.84 11.27 -3.27
CA ILE A 202 -4.15 10.69 -2.98
C ILE A 202 -4.92 10.58 -4.29
N ILE A 203 -5.32 9.35 -4.66
CA ILE A 203 -6.17 9.09 -5.85
C ILE A 203 -7.55 8.69 -5.38
N LYS A 204 -8.59 9.34 -5.92
CA LYS A 204 -9.97 9.12 -5.49
C LYS A 204 -10.94 9.10 -6.67
N GLY A 205 -11.88 8.13 -6.69
CA GLY A 205 -12.96 8.09 -7.66
C GLY A 205 -14.10 9.04 -7.27
N SER A 206 -14.63 9.79 -8.26
CA SER A 206 -15.69 10.77 -8.01
C SER A 206 -17.03 10.15 -7.59
N LYS A 207 -17.26 8.89 -7.92
CA LYS A 207 -18.48 8.12 -7.59
C LYS A 207 -18.25 7.08 -6.48
N SER A 208 -17.17 7.21 -5.72
CA SER A 208 -16.87 6.31 -4.61
C SER A 208 -17.92 6.42 -3.50
N HIS A 209 -18.30 5.28 -2.91
CA HIS A 209 -19.14 5.25 -1.71
C HIS A 209 -18.42 5.74 -0.44
N TYR A 210 -17.10 5.86 -0.48
CA TYR A 210 -16.32 6.67 0.48
C TYR A 210 -16.19 8.06 -0.12
N TYR A 211 -16.93 9.03 0.39
CA TYR A 211 -17.06 10.36 -0.22
C TYR A 211 -15.73 11.04 -0.50
N PRO A 212 -15.51 11.51 -1.74
CA PRO A 212 -14.28 12.23 -2.13
C PRO A 212 -14.01 13.47 -1.29
N MET A 213 -15.07 14.11 -0.77
CA MET A 213 -14.97 15.29 0.09
C MET A 213 -14.09 15.04 1.32
N ALA A 214 -14.21 13.88 1.98
CA ALA A 214 -13.37 13.56 3.12
C ALA A 214 -11.88 13.54 2.78
N CYS A 215 -11.53 12.99 1.60
CA CYS A 215 -10.13 12.98 1.13
C CYS A 215 -9.67 14.37 0.70
N ARG A 216 -10.55 15.18 0.15
CA ARG A 216 -10.26 16.59 -0.15
C ARG A 216 -9.98 17.38 1.12
N SER A 217 -10.80 17.19 2.16
CA SER A 217 -10.59 17.81 3.47
C SER A 217 -9.26 17.38 4.09
N TYR A 218 -8.92 16.08 4.05
CA TYR A 218 -7.64 15.60 4.58
C TYR A 218 -6.44 16.07 3.75
N PHE A 219 -6.57 16.16 2.42
CA PHE A 219 -5.56 16.75 1.55
C PHE A 219 -5.24 18.19 1.97
N GLU A 220 -6.25 19.04 2.23
CA GLU A 220 -6.04 20.42 2.65
C GLU A 220 -5.34 20.53 4.02
N VAL A 221 -5.54 19.54 4.90
CA VAL A 221 -4.81 19.45 6.18
C VAL A 221 -3.33 19.08 5.95
N ILE A 222 -3.05 18.04 5.17
CA ILE A 222 -1.68 17.59 4.88
C ILE A 222 -0.90 18.67 4.15
N LYS A 223 -1.49 19.33 3.17
CA LYS A 223 -0.87 20.35 2.31
C LYS A 223 -0.25 21.51 3.09
N LYS A 224 -0.73 21.77 4.29
CA LYS A 224 -0.19 22.85 5.15
C LYS A 224 1.23 22.57 5.65
N ILE A 225 1.64 21.30 5.69
CA ILE A 225 2.92 20.88 6.30
C ILE A 225 3.75 19.93 5.44
N ASN A 226 3.14 19.23 4.47
CA ASN A 226 3.79 18.20 3.66
C ASN A 226 3.54 18.42 2.16
N LYS A 227 4.40 17.83 1.32
CA LYS A 227 4.18 17.75 -0.13
C LYS A 227 3.10 16.71 -0.42
N VAL A 228 1.95 17.17 -0.93
CA VAL A 228 0.84 16.29 -1.28
C VAL A 228 0.17 16.74 -2.58
N GLU A 229 -0.16 15.76 -3.42
CA GLU A 229 -0.99 15.92 -4.62
C GLU A 229 -2.33 15.18 -4.41
N TYR A 230 -3.38 15.63 -5.10
CA TYR A 230 -4.69 14.99 -5.09
C TYR A 230 -5.20 14.83 -6.51
N SER A 231 -5.61 13.62 -6.88
CA SER A 231 -6.18 13.29 -8.18
C SER A 231 -7.59 12.72 -8.02
N LEU A 232 -8.55 13.35 -8.70
CA LEU A 232 -9.94 12.88 -8.77
C LEU A 232 -10.18 12.24 -10.12
N ILE A 233 -10.47 10.94 -10.14
CA ILE A 233 -10.82 10.20 -11.36
C ILE A 233 -12.34 10.29 -11.56
N LEU A 234 -12.74 11.00 -12.61
CA LEU A 234 -14.15 11.18 -12.94
C LEU A 234 -14.81 9.86 -13.32
N GLU A 235 -16.07 9.68 -12.90
CA GLU A 235 -16.90 8.50 -13.14
C GLU A 235 -16.33 7.18 -12.56
N ALA A 236 -15.26 7.21 -11.79
CA ALA A 236 -14.74 6.05 -11.07
C ALA A 236 -15.43 5.89 -9.72
N ASP A 237 -15.68 4.64 -9.32
CA ASP A 237 -16.13 4.30 -7.97
C ASP A 237 -14.99 3.71 -7.12
N HIS A 238 -15.31 3.24 -5.91
CA HIS A 238 -14.32 2.62 -5.03
C HIS A 238 -13.70 1.35 -5.59
N TYR A 239 -14.39 0.65 -6.48
CA TYR A 239 -14.01 -0.69 -6.95
C TYR A 239 -13.27 -0.69 -8.28
N PHE A 240 -12.74 0.42 -8.74
CA PHE A 240 -12.08 0.50 -10.05
C PHE A 240 -10.86 -0.45 -10.18
N SER A 241 -10.35 -0.99 -9.09
CA SER A 241 -9.29 -2.01 -9.07
C SER A 241 -9.80 -3.43 -8.80
N LEU A 242 -11.12 -3.68 -8.78
CA LEU A 242 -11.71 -4.98 -8.48
C LEU A 242 -12.39 -5.60 -9.69
N ASN A 243 -12.43 -6.95 -9.72
CA ASN A 243 -13.22 -7.71 -10.67
C ASN A 243 -14.72 -7.82 -10.30
N SER A 244 -15.08 -7.42 -9.10
CA SER A 244 -16.43 -7.55 -8.56
C SER A 244 -17.36 -6.44 -9.03
N LYS A 245 -18.67 -6.69 -8.89
CA LYS A 245 -19.70 -5.69 -9.11
C LYS A 245 -19.65 -4.61 -8.03
N ILE A 246 -20.10 -3.40 -8.39
CA ILE A 246 -20.34 -2.30 -7.46
C ILE A 246 -21.24 -2.76 -6.32
N GLY A 247 -20.82 -2.52 -5.09
CA GLY A 247 -21.52 -2.91 -3.88
C GLY A 247 -21.81 -1.72 -2.97
N LYS A 248 -22.42 -2.01 -1.83
CA LYS A 248 -22.62 -1.04 -0.75
C LYS A 248 -21.50 -1.13 0.27
N GLY A 249 -21.10 0.01 0.83
CA GLY A 249 -20.07 0.09 1.86
C GLY A 249 -20.46 0.98 3.03
N LYS A 250 -20.10 0.58 4.25
CA LYS A 250 -20.21 1.43 5.43
C LYS A 250 -19.03 2.37 5.50
N ALA A 251 -19.30 3.67 5.66
CA ALA A 251 -18.30 4.72 5.73
C ALA A 251 -18.70 5.81 6.73
N PHE A 252 -17.76 6.62 7.17
CA PHE A 252 -18.01 7.77 8.05
C PHE A 252 -18.40 9.03 7.26
N ASN A 253 -19.18 8.88 6.16
CA ASN A 253 -19.48 9.97 5.23
C ASN A 253 -20.25 11.12 5.85
N GLY A 254 -21.03 10.90 6.91
CA GLY A 254 -21.71 11.98 7.64
C GLY A 254 -20.76 13.02 8.26
N CYS A 255 -19.46 12.74 8.29
CA CYS A 255 -18.43 13.68 8.75
C CYS A 255 -17.43 14.06 7.65
N SER A 256 -17.79 13.97 6.37
CA SER A 256 -16.85 14.19 5.27
C SER A 256 -16.35 15.63 5.14
N GLU A 257 -17.13 16.61 5.53
CA GLU A 257 -16.74 18.03 5.55
C GLU A 257 -15.94 18.39 6.81
N ASN A 258 -16.21 17.72 7.91
CA ASN A 258 -15.59 17.91 9.21
C ASN A 258 -14.96 16.62 9.71
N ILE A 259 -13.95 16.12 8.97
CA ILE A 259 -13.27 14.86 9.23
C ILE A 259 -12.63 14.83 10.62
N ILE A 260 -12.33 13.63 11.09
CA ILE A 260 -11.79 13.40 12.43
C ILE A 260 -10.29 13.11 12.33
N LEU A 261 -9.51 13.84 13.10
CA LEU A 261 -8.08 13.62 13.26
C LEU A 261 -7.78 12.94 14.60
N ILE A 262 -6.92 11.92 14.55
CA ILE A 262 -6.41 11.22 15.73
C ILE A 262 -5.03 11.77 16.05
N TYR A 263 -4.90 12.43 17.19
CA TYR A 263 -3.67 13.06 17.64
C TYR A 263 -2.74 12.05 18.36
N PRO A 264 -1.43 12.35 18.50
CA PRO A 264 -0.48 11.46 19.18
C PRO A 264 -0.83 11.14 20.64
N ASP A 265 -1.53 12.04 21.33
CA ASP A 265 -2.04 11.87 22.69
C ASP A 265 -3.31 10.98 22.78
N GLY A 266 -3.74 10.42 21.63
CA GLY A 266 -4.91 9.55 21.51
C GLY A 266 -6.24 10.29 21.40
N LYS A 267 -6.27 11.61 21.46
CA LYS A 267 -7.49 12.39 21.32
C LYS A 267 -7.99 12.39 19.88
N TRP A 268 -9.30 12.32 19.74
CA TRP A 268 -10.01 12.44 18.47
C TRP A 268 -10.66 13.82 18.41
N LYS A 269 -10.37 14.58 17.35
CA LYS A 269 -10.96 15.89 17.13
C LYS A 269 -11.42 16.05 15.70
N HIS A 270 -12.58 16.66 15.53
CA HIS A 270 -13.00 17.19 14.23
C HIS A 270 -12.11 18.35 13.78
N LEU A 271 -12.17 18.70 12.49
CA LEU A 271 -11.37 19.85 11.95
C LEU A 271 -11.71 21.17 12.65
N ASP A 272 -12.93 21.37 13.12
CA ASP A 272 -13.36 22.54 13.89
C ASP A 272 -12.85 22.54 15.36
N GLY A 273 -12.09 21.50 15.76
CA GLY A 273 -11.56 21.33 17.10
C GLY A 273 -12.47 20.61 18.10
N THR A 274 -13.72 20.30 17.72
CA THR A 274 -14.67 19.58 18.58
C THR A 274 -14.14 18.19 18.92
N LEU A 275 -14.11 17.89 20.24
CA LEU A 275 -13.70 16.57 20.73
C LEU A 275 -14.76 15.52 20.39
N THR A 276 -14.28 14.32 20.07
CA THR A 276 -15.12 13.15 19.83
C THR A 276 -14.38 11.86 20.23
N ASN A 277 -15.01 10.72 20.02
CA ASN A 277 -14.42 9.40 20.22
C ASN A 277 -14.99 8.40 19.21
N GLN A 278 -14.43 7.19 19.18
CA GLN A 278 -14.83 6.17 18.22
C GLN A 278 -16.34 5.82 18.29
N LYS A 279 -16.93 5.79 19.49
CA LYS A 279 -18.35 5.45 19.67
C LYS A 279 -19.25 6.54 19.09
N GLU A 280 -18.99 7.79 19.43
CA GLU A 280 -19.72 8.95 18.91
C GLU A 280 -19.59 9.11 17.41
N ALA A 281 -18.35 8.96 16.88
CA ALA A 281 -18.10 9.02 15.46
C ALA A 281 -18.91 7.95 14.70
N ARG A 282 -18.99 6.72 15.23
CA ARG A 282 -19.82 5.67 14.63
C ARG A 282 -21.31 6.00 14.67
N GLN A 283 -21.79 6.59 15.75
CA GLN A 283 -23.21 6.94 15.88
C GLN A 283 -23.62 8.09 14.97
N LYS A 284 -22.77 9.12 14.85
CA LYS A 284 -23.10 10.36 14.15
C LYS A 284 -22.74 10.35 12.66
N CYS A 285 -21.64 9.68 12.30
CA CYS A 285 -21.05 9.82 10.96
C CYS A 285 -21.21 8.59 10.07
N MET A 286 -21.61 7.43 10.61
CA MET A 286 -21.68 6.19 9.83
C MET A 286 -22.86 6.22 8.85
N THR A 287 -22.57 6.01 7.58
CA THR A 287 -23.53 5.85 6.50
C THR A 287 -23.37 4.48 5.82
N ASN A 288 -24.33 4.10 4.97
CA ASN A 288 -24.26 2.89 4.17
C ASN A 288 -24.67 3.24 2.74
N GLU A 289 -23.68 3.62 1.93
CA GLU A 289 -23.87 4.13 0.58
C GLU A 289 -23.55 3.06 -0.48
N ALA A 290 -24.22 3.18 -1.63
CA ALA A 290 -23.86 2.43 -2.82
C ALA A 290 -22.78 3.17 -3.61
N GLY A 291 -21.80 2.45 -4.15
CA GLY A 291 -20.92 2.96 -5.17
C GLY A 291 -21.67 3.13 -6.49
N GLY A 292 -21.14 3.94 -7.38
CA GLY A 292 -21.67 4.17 -8.74
C GLY A 292 -20.53 4.60 -9.67
N GLY A 293 -20.68 4.34 -10.96
CA GLY A 293 -19.68 4.73 -11.94
C GLY A 293 -18.92 3.55 -12.56
N LYS A 294 -17.90 3.86 -13.33
CA LYS A 294 -17.07 2.90 -14.06
C LYS A 294 -15.92 2.40 -13.18
N THR A 295 -15.61 1.10 -13.27
CA THR A 295 -14.57 0.45 -12.44
C THR A 295 -13.34 0.09 -13.24
N ARG A 296 -13.41 -0.97 -14.03
CA ARG A 296 -12.26 -1.52 -14.79
C ARG A 296 -11.65 -0.54 -15.79
N GLU A 297 -12.49 0.26 -16.47
CA GLU A 297 -12.03 1.27 -17.43
C GLU A 297 -11.17 2.37 -16.78
N LYS A 298 -11.24 2.51 -15.45
CA LYS A 298 -10.55 3.55 -14.69
C LYS A 298 -9.28 3.04 -13.99
N LEU A 299 -9.06 1.73 -13.97
CA LEU A 299 -7.88 1.14 -13.35
C LEU A 299 -6.59 1.61 -14.03
N ASP A 300 -6.54 1.57 -15.36
CA ASP A 300 -5.36 1.98 -16.13
C ASP A 300 -5.07 3.47 -15.98
N GLU A 301 -6.11 4.31 -15.95
CA GLU A 301 -5.97 5.74 -15.68
C GLU A 301 -5.32 5.96 -14.30
N ALA A 302 -5.83 5.28 -13.27
CA ALA A 302 -5.31 5.39 -11.91
C ALA A 302 -3.87 4.89 -11.75
N ILE A 303 -3.53 3.76 -12.37
CA ILE A 303 -2.17 3.20 -12.38
C ILE A 303 -1.19 4.14 -13.09
N ASN A 304 -1.58 4.70 -14.24
CA ASN A 304 -0.74 5.65 -14.97
C ASN A 304 -0.49 6.93 -14.17
N ILE A 305 -1.49 7.45 -13.47
CA ILE A 305 -1.35 8.60 -12.57
C ILE A 305 -0.36 8.27 -11.45
N ALA A 306 -0.50 7.09 -10.80
CA ALA A 306 0.40 6.65 -9.74
C ALA A 306 1.86 6.51 -10.21
N LEU A 307 2.07 5.85 -11.34
CA LEU A 307 3.41 5.66 -11.91
C LEU A 307 4.02 6.98 -12.37
N SER A 308 3.25 7.86 -13.02
CA SER A 308 3.73 9.19 -13.40
C SER A 308 4.09 10.06 -12.20
N PHE A 309 3.42 9.87 -11.06
CA PHE A 309 3.81 10.52 -9.81
C PHE A 309 5.15 9.96 -9.30
N PHE A 310 5.38 8.64 -9.33
CA PHE A 310 6.66 8.06 -8.94
C PHE A 310 7.81 8.48 -9.89
N ASP A 311 7.55 8.55 -11.20
CA ASP A 311 8.54 8.99 -12.20
C ASP A 311 9.08 10.40 -11.90
N LYS A 312 8.26 11.31 -11.37
CA LYS A 312 8.70 12.66 -10.93
C LYS A 312 9.66 12.61 -9.73
N HIS A 313 9.79 11.46 -9.08
CA HIS A 313 10.58 11.28 -7.87
C HIS A 313 11.77 10.29 -8.08
N LEU A 314 12.06 9.89 -9.31
CA LEU A 314 13.26 9.12 -9.68
C LEU A 314 14.56 10.01 -9.68
#